data_cae351a8ef62d7ca701dbd168eda3cf3
#
_entry.id   cae351a8ef62d7ca701dbd168eda3cf3
#
_cell.length_a   1.000
_cell.length_b   1.000
_cell.length_c   1.000
_cell.angle_alpha   90.00
_cell.angle_beta   90.00
_cell.angle_gamma   90.00
#
_symmetry.space_group_name_H-M   'P 1'
#
loop_
_entity.id
_entity.type
_entity.pdbx_description
1 polymer ?
#
loop_
_entity_poly.entity_id
_entity_poly.type
_entity_poly.pdbx_seq_one_letter_code
_entity_poly.pdbx_strand_id
1 'polypeptide(L)'
;MLKGLIGRKIGMTQIFDEKGVAYPVTVIEAGPCYVTQVRTQDRDGYAAVQVGFEELHPKKLSSGALGHLKSNDLPPLRFLREFRSKEAATVGDKLTVEVFNVGEKVDVIGTSKGKGFAGAVKRHHFGGGKKTHGQSDRHRAPGSRSSGTTPGRVFKNARGAGHMGSDRVTVQALKVILVDAERNLLGVNGAVPGGKGGLVVIKEARKQ
;
A
#
# COMPACT_ATOMS: atom_id res chain seq x y z
N MET A 1 -11.80 18.52 -3.71
CA MET A 1 -12.35 17.17 -3.95
C MET A 1 -11.36 16.17 -3.38
N LEU A 2 -11.79 15.14 -2.65
CA LEU A 2 -10.90 14.15 -2.01
C LEU A 2 -10.02 13.46 -3.06
N LYS A 3 -8.69 13.65 -3.00
CA LYS A 3 -7.71 12.95 -3.84
C LYS A 3 -7.24 11.66 -3.15
N GLY A 4 -8.13 10.68 -3.08
CA GLY A 4 -7.86 9.39 -2.45
C GLY A 4 -8.71 8.27 -3.05
N LEU A 5 -8.08 7.20 -3.53
CA LEU A 5 -8.73 6.02 -4.10
C LEU A 5 -8.20 4.73 -3.50
N ILE A 6 -9.02 3.71 -3.56
CA ILE A 6 -8.64 2.33 -3.27
C ILE A 6 -8.68 1.55 -4.58
N GLY A 7 -7.70 0.68 -4.79
CA GLY A 7 -7.65 -0.10 -6.01
C GLY A 7 -6.94 -1.43 -5.86
N ARG A 8 -6.88 -2.17 -6.95
CA ARG A 8 -6.15 -3.44 -7.08
C ARG A 8 -5.03 -3.33 -8.10
N LYS A 9 -3.86 -3.81 -7.74
CA LYS A 9 -2.74 -3.95 -8.67
C LYS A 9 -3.03 -5.01 -9.70
N ILE A 10 -3.16 -4.65 -10.97
CA ILE A 10 -3.34 -5.59 -12.08
C ILE A 10 -1.99 -6.20 -12.48
N GLY A 11 -0.99 -5.35 -12.71
CA GLY A 11 0.32 -5.80 -13.16
C GLY A 11 1.25 -4.66 -13.50
N MET A 12 2.33 -4.99 -14.20
CA MET A 12 3.26 -4.00 -14.76
C MET A 12 3.39 -4.18 -16.26
N THR A 13 3.52 -3.07 -16.94
CA THR A 13 3.78 -2.97 -18.37
C THR A 13 4.77 -1.86 -18.65
N GLN A 14 5.05 -1.58 -19.89
CA GLN A 14 5.80 -0.40 -20.31
C GLN A 14 4.98 0.41 -21.31
N ILE A 15 5.10 1.73 -21.21
CA ILE A 15 4.47 2.69 -22.13
C ILE A 15 5.58 3.53 -22.72
N PHE A 16 5.52 3.77 -24.02
CA PHE A 16 6.47 4.62 -24.72
C PHE A 16 5.87 6.02 -24.90
N ASP A 17 6.67 7.03 -24.72
CA ASP A 17 6.29 8.39 -25.09
C ASP A 17 6.52 8.64 -26.59
N GLU A 18 6.14 9.81 -27.06
CA GLU A 18 6.30 10.25 -28.45
C GLU A 18 7.77 10.28 -28.90
N LYS A 19 8.70 10.36 -27.96
CA LYS A 19 10.16 10.36 -28.20
C LYS A 19 10.77 8.95 -28.15
N GLY A 20 9.94 7.91 -27.97
CA GLY A 20 10.39 6.52 -27.86
C GLY A 20 11.00 6.15 -26.49
N VAL A 21 10.87 7.00 -25.45
CA VAL A 21 11.36 6.68 -24.12
C VAL A 21 10.39 5.72 -23.43
N ALA A 22 10.90 4.58 -22.94
CA ALA A 22 10.11 3.58 -22.26
C ALA A 22 9.95 3.92 -20.77
N TYR A 23 8.70 4.00 -20.31
CA TYR A 23 8.36 4.14 -18.88
C TYR A 23 7.83 2.82 -18.34
N PRO A 24 8.41 2.29 -17.24
CA PRO A 24 7.84 1.14 -16.53
C PRO A 24 6.60 1.59 -15.78
N VAL A 25 5.44 1.04 -16.12
CA VAL A 25 4.16 1.47 -15.57
C VAL A 25 3.49 0.31 -14.82
N THR A 26 3.08 0.57 -13.59
CA THR A 26 2.16 -0.31 -12.87
C THR A 26 0.74 0.12 -13.14
N VAL A 27 -0.08 -0.80 -13.61
CA VAL A 27 -1.52 -0.61 -13.86
C VAL A 27 -2.30 -1.01 -12.61
N ILE A 28 -3.15 -0.11 -12.15
CA ILE A 28 -4.00 -0.26 -10.97
C ILE A 28 -5.44 -0.04 -11.41
N GLU A 29 -6.32 -0.97 -11.13
CA GLU A 29 -7.78 -0.79 -11.20
C GLU A 29 -8.20 -0.02 -9.94
N ALA A 30 -8.54 1.26 -10.08
CA ALA A 30 -8.80 2.18 -8.99
C ALA A 30 -10.19 2.77 -9.07
N GLY A 31 -11.14 2.12 -8.41
CA GLY A 31 -12.55 2.54 -8.40
C GLY A 31 -13.47 1.61 -9.20
N PRO A 32 -14.79 1.90 -9.25
CA PRO A 32 -15.40 3.02 -8.54
C PRO A 32 -15.31 2.86 -7.01
N CYS A 33 -15.05 3.96 -6.31
CA CYS A 33 -15.06 4.03 -4.85
C CYS A 33 -16.25 4.87 -4.38
N TYR A 34 -16.78 4.57 -3.20
CA TYR A 34 -17.91 5.30 -2.63
C TYR A 34 -17.53 5.90 -1.29
N VAL A 35 -17.93 7.14 -1.02
CA VAL A 35 -17.78 7.75 0.29
C VAL A 35 -18.80 7.12 1.22
N THR A 36 -18.32 6.40 2.24
CA THR A 36 -19.19 5.64 3.16
C THR A 36 -19.45 6.36 4.48
N GLN A 37 -18.56 7.22 4.92
CA GLN A 37 -18.70 7.99 6.14
C GLN A 37 -17.79 9.21 6.12
N VAL A 38 -18.25 10.31 6.73
CA VAL A 38 -17.44 11.50 6.98
C VAL A 38 -17.20 11.62 8.48
N ARG A 39 -15.93 11.80 8.87
CA ARG A 39 -15.48 12.05 10.23
C ARG A 39 -15.24 13.53 10.42
N THR A 40 -15.74 14.10 11.50
CA THR A 40 -15.59 15.52 11.84
C THR A 40 -14.78 15.70 13.10
N GLN A 41 -14.12 16.87 13.22
CA GLN A 41 -13.29 17.18 14.40
C GLN A 41 -14.10 17.18 15.69
N ASP A 42 -15.31 17.71 15.63
CA ASP A 42 -16.17 17.90 16.82
C ASP A 42 -16.69 16.58 17.39
N ARG A 43 -17.05 15.64 16.51
CA ARG A 43 -17.62 14.36 16.89
C ARG A 43 -16.56 13.27 17.12
N ASP A 44 -15.58 13.20 16.24
CA ASP A 44 -14.65 12.06 16.15
C ASP A 44 -13.23 12.44 16.62
N GLY A 45 -12.95 13.71 16.89
CA GLY A 45 -11.63 14.23 17.27
C GLY A 45 -10.64 14.36 16.09
N TYR A 46 -11.07 14.06 14.87
CA TYR A 46 -10.28 14.25 13.66
C TYR A 46 -11.15 14.31 12.42
N ALA A 47 -10.64 14.97 11.37
CA ALA A 47 -11.30 15.06 10.08
C ALA A 47 -10.78 13.98 9.13
N ALA A 48 -11.67 13.16 8.59
CA ALA A 48 -11.37 12.11 7.62
C ALA A 48 -12.60 11.72 6.80
N VAL A 49 -12.37 11.14 5.64
CA VAL A 49 -13.40 10.57 4.78
C VAL A 49 -13.15 9.07 4.65
N GLN A 50 -14.13 8.26 5.02
CA GLN A 50 -14.08 6.83 4.79
C GLN A 50 -14.58 6.52 3.39
N VAL A 51 -13.78 5.76 2.66
CA VAL A 51 -14.04 5.35 1.28
C VAL A 51 -14.14 3.84 1.21
N GLY A 52 -15.12 3.34 0.47
CA GLY A 52 -15.37 1.93 0.23
C GLY A 52 -15.05 1.53 -1.21
N PHE A 53 -14.58 0.30 -1.41
CA PHE A 53 -14.17 -0.24 -2.71
C PHE A 53 -14.54 -1.72 -2.84
N GLU A 54 -14.81 -2.15 -4.07
CA GLU A 54 -15.14 -3.51 -4.50
C GLU A 54 -16.48 -3.99 -3.95
N GLU A 55 -17.47 -3.98 -4.79
CA GLU A 55 -18.79 -4.51 -4.46
C GLU A 55 -18.76 -6.04 -4.30
N LEU A 56 -19.46 -6.53 -3.30
CA LEU A 56 -19.59 -7.94 -2.99
C LEU A 56 -21.04 -8.36 -2.85
N HIS A 57 -21.27 -9.66 -2.99
CA HIS A 57 -22.56 -10.23 -2.61
C HIS A 57 -22.77 -10.07 -1.07
N PRO A 58 -23.96 -9.61 -0.60
CA PRO A 58 -24.22 -9.33 0.81
C PRO A 58 -23.86 -10.46 1.78
N LYS A 59 -24.03 -11.73 1.37
CA LYS A 59 -23.70 -12.92 2.19
C LYS A 59 -22.21 -13.03 2.56
N LYS A 60 -21.33 -12.29 1.86
CA LYS A 60 -19.88 -12.31 2.14
C LYS A 60 -19.44 -11.26 3.15
N LEU A 61 -20.36 -10.42 3.62
CA LEU A 61 -20.12 -9.42 4.66
C LEU A 61 -20.74 -9.84 5.98
N SER A 62 -20.13 -9.41 7.07
CA SER A 62 -20.75 -9.55 8.41
C SER A 62 -21.98 -8.64 8.52
N SER A 63 -22.92 -9.01 9.40
CA SER A 63 -24.15 -8.25 9.62
C SER A 63 -23.87 -6.80 10.08
N GLY A 64 -22.84 -6.59 10.90
CA GLY A 64 -22.42 -5.25 11.32
C GLY A 64 -21.90 -4.39 10.17
N ALA A 65 -21.06 -4.94 9.29
CA ALA A 65 -20.57 -4.23 8.10
C ALA A 65 -21.70 -3.91 7.12
N LEU A 66 -22.64 -4.86 6.93
CA LEU A 66 -23.84 -4.63 6.12
C LEU A 66 -24.73 -3.54 6.72
N GLY A 67 -24.94 -3.54 8.04
CA GLY A 67 -25.73 -2.52 8.73
C GLY A 67 -25.12 -1.13 8.56
N HIS A 68 -23.78 -1.00 8.68
CA HIS A 68 -23.06 0.26 8.45
C HIS A 68 -23.24 0.82 7.03
N LEU A 69 -23.20 -0.04 6.01
CA LEU A 69 -23.38 0.39 4.61
C LEU A 69 -24.85 0.66 4.30
N LYS A 70 -25.76 -0.17 4.77
CA LYS A 70 -27.22 0.01 4.56
C LYS A 70 -27.77 1.28 5.20
N SER A 71 -27.23 1.72 6.34
CA SER A 71 -27.68 2.96 6.99
C SER A 71 -27.46 4.21 6.13
N ASN A 72 -26.61 4.11 5.12
CA ASN A 72 -26.28 5.18 4.18
C ASN A 72 -26.68 4.84 2.72
N ASP A 73 -27.55 3.85 2.52
CA ASP A 73 -28.02 3.37 1.21
C ASP A 73 -26.92 3.00 0.24
N LEU A 74 -25.80 2.45 0.75
CA LEU A 74 -24.64 2.09 -0.02
C LEU A 74 -24.59 0.61 -0.39
N PRO A 75 -24.01 0.25 -1.53
CA PRO A 75 -23.80 -1.14 -1.92
C PRO A 75 -22.88 -1.87 -0.91
N PRO A 76 -22.94 -3.20 -0.83
CA PRO A 76 -22.06 -3.98 0.02
C PRO A 76 -20.62 -3.94 -0.49
N LEU A 77 -19.74 -3.20 0.20
CA LEU A 77 -18.35 -2.94 -0.17
C LEU A 77 -17.40 -3.77 0.69
N ARG A 78 -16.38 -4.34 0.03
CA ARG A 78 -15.39 -5.23 0.65
C ARG A 78 -14.37 -4.52 1.52
N PHE A 79 -13.82 -3.43 1.02
CA PHE A 79 -12.73 -2.72 1.65
C PHE A 79 -13.15 -1.31 2.02
N LEU A 80 -12.97 -0.97 3.28
CA LEU A 80 -13.20 0.36 3.82
C LEU A 80 -11.86 0.92 4.30
N ARG A 81 -11.51 2.15 3.88
CA ARG A 81 -10.29 2.85 4.32
C ARG A 81 -10.58 4.32 4.54
N GLU A 82 -9.94 4.90 5.53
CA GLU A 82 -10.04 6.32 5.84
C GLU A 82 -8.89 7.12 5.22
N PHE A 83 -9.25 8.24 4.65
CA PHE A 83 -8.32 9.24 4.15
C PHE A 83 -8.48 10.49 5.01
N ARG A 84 -7.39 10.92 5.64
CA ARG A 84 -7.38 12.19 6.36
C ARG A 84 -7.47 13.32 5.35
N SER A 85 -8.54 14.07 5.41
CA SER A 85 -8.80 15.22 4.56
C SER A 85 -9.58 16.27 5.34
N LYS A 86 -9.32 17.54 5.02
CA LYS A 86 -10.13 18.67 5.47
C LYS A 86 -11.17 19.09 4.43
N GLU A 87 -11.14 18.46 3.27
CA GLU A 87 -12.08 18.77 2.18
C GLU A 87 -13.46 18.19 2.50
N ALA A 88 -14.48 18.93 2.12
CA ALA A 88 -15.86 18.49 2.24
C ALA A 88 -16.11 17.33 1.25
N ALA A 89 -16.75 16.29 1.74
CA ALA A 89 -17.23 15.16 0.96
C ALA A 89 -18.61 14.77 1.48
N THR A 90 -19.47 14.30 0.59
CA THR A 90 -20.83 13.87 0.92
C THR A 90 -20.86 12.35 0.95
N VAL A 91 -21.58 11.78 1.92
CA VAL A 91 -21.81 10.32 1.95
C VAL A 91 -22.61 9.93 0.70
N GLY A 92 -22.17 8.89 0.02
CA GLY A 92 -22.76 8.45 -1.26
C GLY A 92 -22.00 8.93 -2.50
N ASP A 93 -21.12 9.92 -2.39
CA ASP A 93 -20.33 10.40 -3.53
C ASP A 93 -19.52 9.25 -4.15
N LYS A 94 -19.54 9.18 -5.49
CA LYS A 94 -18.76 8.21 -6.26
C LYS A 94 -17.47 8.83 -6.73
N LEU A 95 -16.35 8.22 -6.37
CA LEU A 95 -15.01 8.64 -6.75
C LEU A 95 -14.47 7.72 -7.84
N THR A 96 -14.02 8.28 -8.95
CA THR A 96 -13.42 7.57 -10.11
C THR A 96 -11.96 7.98 -10.26
N VAL A 97 -11.25 7.37 -11.20
CA VAL A 97 -9.85 7.70 -11.50
C VAL A 97 -9.66 9.15 -12.00
N GLU A 98 -10.73 9.81 -12.44
CA GLU A 98 -10.72 11.20 -12.91
C GLU A 98 -10.31 12.23 -11.85
N VAL A 99 -10.29 11.82 -10.56
CA VAL A 99 -9.76 12.63 -9.46
C VAL A 99 -8.27 12.95 -9.65
N PHE A 100 -7.55 12.11 -10.41
CA PHE A 100 -6.13 12.30 -10.70
C PHE A 100 -5.89 12.68 -12.16
N ASN A 101 -4.96 13.61 -12.37
CA ASN A 101 -4.55 14.03 -13.71
C ASN A 101 -3.22 13.38 -14.11
N VAL A 102 -3.02 13.20 -15.43
CA VAL A 102 -1.73 12.75 -15.97
C VAL A 102 -0.66 13.78 -15.61
N GLY A 103 0.48 13.29 -15.13
CA GLY A 103 1.60 14.11 -14.68
C GLY A 103 1.62 14.40 -13.18
N GLU A 104 0.50 14.27 -12.47
CA GLU A 104 0.46 14.41 -11.02
C GLU A 104 1.31 13.35 -10.31
N LYS A 105 1.76 13.67 -9.10
CA LYS A 105 2.47 12.71 -8.23
C LYS A 105 1.53 12.15 -7.17
N VAL A 106 1.59 10.85 -6.99
CA VAL A 106 0.78 10.11 -6.00
C VAL A 106 1.64 9.26 -5.07
N ASP A 107 1.18 9.09 -3.84
CA ASP A 107 1.72 8.13 -2.90
C ASP A 107 0.87 6.85 -2.95
N VAL A 108 1.50 5.72 -3.19
CA VAL A 108 0.82 4.43 -3.25
C VAL A 108 1.22 3.56 -2.06
N ILE A 109 0.22 3.16 -1.29
CA ILE A 109 0.36 2.35 -0.08
C ILE A 109 -0.15 0.95 -0.37
N GLY A 110 0.63 -0.05 -0.03
CA GLY A 110 0.20 -1.45 -0.17
C GLY A 110 0.91 -2.36 0.83
N THR A 111 0.53 -3.61 0.83
CA THR A 111 1.20 -4.65 1.63
C THR A 111 2.26 -5.33 0.77
N SER A 112 3.51 -5.34 1.24
CA SER A 112 4.62 -5.97 0.54
C SER A 112 4.45 -7.49 0.45
N LYS A 113 5.11 -8.12 -0.52
CA LYS A 113 5.10 -9.58 -0.61
C LYS A 113 5.74 -10.20 0.63
N GLY A 114 5.07 -11.17 1.24
CA GLY A 114 5.63 -11.94 2.35
C GLY A 114 6.85 -12.75 1.92
N LYS A 115 7.86 -12.82 2.79
CA LYS A 115 9.09 -13.60 2.60
C LYS A 115 9.30 -14.63 3.71
N GLY A 116 8.27 -14.80 4.55
CA GLY A 116 8.29 -15.72 5.68
C GLY A 116 9.33 -15.35 6.75
N PHE A 117 9.83 -16.34 7.48
CA PHE A 117 10.93 -16.16 8.41
C PHE A 117 12.24 -16.08 7.62
N ALA A 118 12.97 -14.98 7.76
CA ALA A 118 14.21 -14.72 7.05
C ALA A 118 15.39 -14.56 8.01
N GLY A 119 16.52 -15.15 7.62
CA GLY A 119 17.78 -14.99 8.35
C GLY A 119 18.36 -13.58 8.24
N ALA A 120 19.33 -13.26 9.10
CA ALA A 120 19.93 -11.92 9.19
C ALA A 120 20.59 -11.46 7.87
N VAL A 121 21.16 -12.38 7.10
CA VAL A 121 21.75 -12.05 5.78
C VAL A 121 20.70 -11.54 4.81
N LYS A 122 19.53 -12.20 4.70
CA LYS A 122 18.46 -11.77 3.79
C LYS A 122 17.71 -10.55 4.33
N ARG A 123 17.43 -10.53 5.64
CA ARG A 123 16.59 -9.50 6.26
C ARG A 123 17.31 -8.17 6.47
N HIS A 124 18.59 -8.22 6.83
CA HIS A 124 19.36 -7.05 7.23
C HIS A 124 20.67 -6.87 6.46
N HIS A 125 20.91 -7.71 5.44
CA HIS A 125 22.08 -7.65 4.58
C HIS A 125 23.41 -7.84 5.34
N PHE A 126 23.43 -8.72 6.33
CA PHE A 126 24.67 -9.10 7.04
C PHE A 126 25.61 -9.84 6.09
N GLY A 127 26.90 -9.57 6.19
CA GLY A 127 27.92 -10.19 5.34
C GLY A 127 28.07 -11.70 5.52
N GLY A 128 27.80 -12.20 6.72
CA GLY A 128 28.05 -13.60 7.06
C GLY A 128 29.54 -13.91 7.26
N GLY A 129 29.90 -15.19 7.25
CA GLY A 129 31.27 -15.67 7.34
C GLY A 129 31.99 -15.68 5.98
N LYS A 130 33.30 -15.84 6.00
CA LYS A 130 34.14 -16.00 4.79
C LYS A 130 33.70 -17.28 4.04
N LYS A 131 33.82 -17.28 2.71
CA LYS A 131 33.50 -18.44 1.87
C LYS A 131 34.68 -19.40 1.69
N THR A 132 35.88 -18.97 2.02
CA THR A 132 37.16 -19.70 1.86
C THR A 132 37.99 -19.56 3.14
N HIS A 133 39.27 -19.94 3.10
CA HIS A 133 40.22 -19.86 4.21
C HIS A 133 39.82 -20.71 5.44
N GLY A 134 39.40 -21.96 5.19
CA GLY A 134 39.07 -22.93 6.28
C GLY A 134 37.69 -22.77 6.88
N GLN A 135 36.85 -21.88 6.34
CA GLN A 135 35.45 -21.79 6.77
C GLN A 135 34.68 -23.03 6.31
N SER A 136 34.02 -23.75 7.23
CA SER A 136 33.30 -24.99 6.92
C SER A 136 31.77 -24.82 6.87
N ASP A 137 31.12 -24.31 7.93
CA ASP A 137 29.68 -24.43 8.13
C ASP A 137 28.94 -23.14 8.46
N ARG A 138 29.65 -22.02 8.73
CA ARG A 138 29.06 -20.79 9.23
C ARG A 138 28.99 -19.64 8.17
N HIS A 139 28.79 -19.96 6.90
CA HIS A 139 28.77 -18.99 5.82
C HIS A 139 27.69 -17.92 5.99
N ARG A 140 26.53 -18.27 6.49
CA ARG A 140 25.38 -17.36 6.64
C ARG A 140 25.02 -17.09 8.10
N ALA A 141 25.93 -17.35 9.02
CA ALA A 141 25.72 -17.07 10.43
C ALA A 141 25.75 -15.56 10.71
N PRO A 142 24.93 -15.04 11.64
CA PRO A 142 24.93 -13.61 11.97
C PRO A 142 26.18 -13.15 12.73
N GLY A 143 26.97 -14.07 13.29
CA GLY A 143 28.09 -13.75 14.17
C GLY A 143 27.66 -13.43 15.60
N SER A 144 28.56 -12.81 16.38
CA SER A 144 28.26 -12.38 17.75
C SER A 144 27.16 -11.33 17.76
N ARG A 145 26.27 -11.39 18.75
CA ARG A 145 25.13 -10.48 18.86
C ARG A 145 25.20 -9.54 20.06
N SER A 146 26.16 -9.72 20.94
CA SER A 146 26.25 -8.92 22.16
C SER A 146 27.65 -8.97 22.74
N SER A 147 27.92 -8.03 23.63
CA SER A 147 29.02 -8.04 24.58
C SER A 147 28.76 -9.11 25.67
N GLY A 148 29.77 -9.52 26.43
CA GLY A 148 29.64 -10.51 27.47
C GLY A 148 28.89 -10.01 28.72
N THR A 149 29.52 -10.05 29.88
CA THR A 149 28.92 -9.78 31.20
C THR A 149 28.30 -8.38 31.30
N THR A 150 28.89 -7.39 30.64
CA THR A 150 28.35 -6.03 30.60
C THR A 150 27.92 -5.72 29.15
N PRO A 151 26.65 -5.47 28.87
CA PRO A 151 25.48 -5.24 29.74
C PRO A 151 24.72 -6.52 30.16
N GLY A 152 25.21 -7.74 29.90
CA GLY A 152 24.55 -9.01 30.25
C GLY A 152 23.25 -9.30 29.49
N ARG A 153 22.95 -8.53 28.44
CA ARG A 153 21.74 -8.67 27.62
C ARG A 153 21.97 -8.20 26.19
N VAL A 154 21.12 -8.64 25.29
CA VAL A 154 21.03 -8.07 23.93
C VAL A 154 20.17 -6.81 23.99
N PHE A 155 20.62 -5.70 23.41
CA PHE A 155 19.86 -4.46 23.35
C PHE A 155 18.58 -4.60 22.52
N LYS A 156 17.56 -3.81 22.89
CA LYS A 156 16.35 -3.66 22.06
C LYS A 156 16.75 -3.21 20.65
N ASN A 157 15.98 -3.62 19.66
CA ASN A 157 16.22 -3.32 18.24
C ASN A 157 17.51 -3.93 17.64
N ALA A 158 18.21 -4.84 18.33
CA ALA A 158 19.31 -5.58 17.73
C ALA A 158 18.81 -6.40 16.54
N ARG A 159 19.46 -6.20 15.39
CA ARG A 159 19.07 -6.84 14.13
C ARG A 159 19.27 -8.35 14.20
N GLY A 160 18.27 -9.11 13.76
CA GLY A 160 18.31 -10.57 13.81
C GLY A 160 17.35 -11.23 12.82
N ALA A 161 17.32 -12.54 12.80
CA ALA A 161 16.35 -13.31 12.04
C ALA A 161 14.93 -13.02 12.53
N GLY A 162 13.94 -13.17 11.64
CA GLY A 162 12.54 -12.98 11.98
C GLY A 162 11.66 -12.83 10.74
N HIS A 163 10.39 -12.49 10.97
CA HIS A 163 9.42 -12.23 9.90
C HIS A 163 9.91 -11.12 8.98
N MET A 164 9.75 -11.31 7.67
CA MET A 164 10.08 -10.34 6.63
C MET A 164 8.97 -10.28 5.60
N GLY A 165 8.65 -9.07 5.16
CA GLY A 165 7.55 -8.84 4.23
C GLY A 165 6.18 -8.86 4.91
N SER A 166 5.12 -8.80 4.12
CA SER A 166 3.73 -8.57 4.56
C SER A 166 3.57 -7.29 5.39
N ASP A 167 4.49 -6.34 5.21
CA ASP A 167 4.50 -5.05 5.87
C ASP A 167 3.75 -4.01 5.02
N ARG A 168 3.13 -3.05 5.69
CA ARG A 168 2.56 -1.87 5.02
C ARG A 168 3.70 -0.98 4.55
N VAL A 169 3.81 -0.80 3.23
CA VAL A 169 4.84 0.01 2.58
C VAL A 169 4.18 1.11 1.77
N THR A 170 4.75 2.31 1.84
CA THR A 170 4.35 3.45 1.01
C THR A 170 5.46 3.76 0.03
N VAL A 171 5.14 3.75 -1.27
CA VAL A 171 6.01 4.31 -2.31
C VAL A 171 5.52 5.71 -2.61
N GLN A 172 6.40 6.69 -2.41
CA GLN A 172 6.06 8.10 -2.50
C GLN A 172 6.36 8.68 -3.88
N ALA A 173 5.60 9.71 -4.24
CA ALA A 173 5.83 10.57 -5.40
C ALA A 173 5.95 9.82 -6.74
N LEU A 174 5.12 8.78 -6.95
CA LEU A 174 5.00 8.13 -8.25
C LEU A 174 4.23 9.03 -9.22
N LYS A 175 4.75 9.24 -10.42
CA LYS A 175 4.10 10.05 -11.45
C LYS A 175 2.98 9.24 -12.11
N VAL A 176 1.81 9.85 -12.26
CA VAL A 176 0.69 9.30 -13.03
C VAL A 176 1.01 9.46 -14.53
N ILE A 177 0.99 8.36 -15.27
CA ILE A 177 1.27 8.33 -16.72
C ILE A 177 0.01 8.12 -17.53
N LEU A 178 -0.95 7.34 -17.00
CA LEU A 178 -2.18 6.98 -17.70
C LEU A 178 -3.37 7.11 -16.75
N VAL A 179 -4.44 7.73 -17.24
CA VAL A 179 -5.76 7.76 -16.60
C VAL A 179 -6.78 7.30 -17.64
N ASP A 180 -7.43 6.18 -17.40
CA ASP A 180 -8.49 5.61 -18.25
C ASP A 180 -9.77 5.55 -17.41
N ALA A 181 -10.67 6.51 -17.66
CA ALA A 181 -11.93 6.65 -16.94
C ALA A 181 -12.93 5.53 -17.27
N GLU A 182 -12.93 5.04 -18.51
CA GLU A 182 -13.89 4.01 -18.96
C GLU A 182 -13.66 2.69 -18.23
N ARG A 183 -12.39 2.32 -18.04
CA ARG A 183 -11.97 1.08 -17.40
C ARG A 183 -11.58 1.24 -15.93
N ASN A 184 -11.65 2.46 -15.39
CA ASN A 184 -11.15 2.80 -14.06
C ASN A 184 -9.69 2.38 -13.83
N LEU A 185 -8.82 2.58 -14.84
CA LEU A 185 -7.41 2.22 -14.76
C LEU A 185 -6.54 3.46 -14.52
N LEU A 186 -5.65 3.32 -13.55
CA LEU A 186 -4.60 4.29 -13.24
C LEU A 186 -3.23 3.68 -13.50
N GLY A 187 -2.45 4.27 -14.39
CA GLY A 187 -1.07 3.88 -14.66
C GLY A 187 -0.09 4.79 -13.92
N VAL A 188 0.71 4.23 -13.02
CA VAL A 188 1.73 4.96 -12.27
C VAL A 188 3.13 4.51 -12.68
N ASN A 189 4.06 5.46 -12.81
CA ASN A 189 5.44 5.18 -13.17
C ASN A 189 6.17 4.48 -12.02
N GLY A 190 6.67 3.27 -12.28
CA GLY A 190 7.47 2.50 -11.33
C GLY A 190 6.72 1.36 -10.64
N ALA A 191 7.36 0.83 -9.60
CA ALA A 191 6.88 -0.34 -8.89
C ALA A 191 5.94 0.04 -7.72
N VAL A 192 4.89 -0.75 -7.55
CA VAL A 192 3.91 -0.63 -6.46
C VAL A 192 4.03 -1.84 -5.53
N PRO A 193 3.89 -1.68 -4.20
CA PRO A 193 3.97 -2.78 -3.25
C PRO A 193 2.97 -3.90 -3.52
N GLY A 194 3.35 -5.12 -3.18
CA GLY A 194 2.48 -6.29 -3.26
C GLY A 194 2.54 -7.07 -4.56
N GLY A 195 1.76 -8.14 -4.62
CA GLY A 195 1.58 -8.99 -5.81
C GLY A 195 0.45 -8.48 -6.70
N LYS A 196 0.21 -9.19 -7.82
CA LYS A 196 -0.99 -9.01 -8.64
C LYS A 196 -2.24 -9.29 -7.80
N GLY A 197 -3.31 -8.50 -7.99
CA GLY A 197 -4.53 -8.58 -7.20
C GLY A 197 -4.43 -7.98 -5.79
N GLY A 198 -3.23 -7.51 -5.38
CA GLY A 198 -3.04 -6.87 -4.08
C GLY A 198 -3.78 -5.53 -3.96
N LEU A 199 -4.37 -5.30 -2.78
CA LEU A 199 -5.03 -4.04 -2.46
C LEU A 199 -3.99 -2.93 -2.33
N VAL A 200 -4.28 -1.80 -2.94
CA VAL A 200 -3.49 -0.57 -2.84
C VAL A 200 -4.37 0.62 -2.50
N VAL A 201 -3.82 1.55 -1.75
CA VAL A 201 -4.43 2.83 -1.42
C VAL A 201 -3.61 3.91 -2.08
N ILE A 202 -4.26 4.74 -2.87
CA ILE A 202 -3.66 5.82 -3.65
C ILE A 202 -4.10 7.13 -3.02
N LYS A 203 -3.17 8.03 -2.80
CA LYS A 203 -3.44 9.37 -2.31
C LYS A 203 -2.52 10.38 -2.99
N GLU A 204 -2.89 11.64 -2.94
CA GLU A 204 -2.03 12.73 -3.37
C GLU A 204 -0.67 12.66 -2.68
N ALA A 205 0.40 12.91 -3.42
CA ALA A 205 1.75 12.88 -2.86
C ALA A 205 1.95 14.02 -1.86
N ARG A 206 2.52 13.71 -0.71
CA ARG A 206 2.87 14.71 0.31
C ARG A 206 4.01 15.63 -0.16
N LYS A 207 4.90 15.11 -1.01
CA LYS A 207 6.00 15.86 -1.63
C LYS A 207 5.73 15.95 -3.12
N GLN A 208 5.48 17.13 -3.58
CA GLN A 208 5.34 17.45 -5.00
C GLN A 208 6.69 17.78 -5.63
#